data_90d40501bd2b37a0cdb9d3932d0bd8e7
#
_entry.id   90d40501bd2b37a0cdb9d3932d0bd8e7
#
_cell.length_a   1.000
_cell.length_b   1.000
_cell.length_c   1.000
_cell.angle_alpha   90.00
_cell.angle_beta   90.00
_cell.angle_gamma   90.00
#
_symmetry.space_group_name_H-M   'P 1'
#
loop_
_entity.id
_entity.type
_entity.pdbx_description
1 polymer ?
#
loop_
_entity_poly.entity_id
_entity_poly.type
_entity_poly.pdbx_seq_one_letter_code
_entity_poly.pdbx_strand_id
1 'polypeptide(L)'
;MNGTLVKNELIFDFASGALGASKSIFASTYLFLNTKASNLNSTFEGLLGDSLLENKDTPVSKLKYSDCISDKIKTQKQDLNKLGPLSKIIGPLNKIKWKQVFKGFNEFTTKIHGDDELKLIKMDPGASVPLHSHGGKEYILVLEGSFCDEYGKYSRGDIQINDQKIKHTPIANQNDGCICLTITEKDVIFYGKFAS
;
A
#
# COMPACT_ATOMS: atom_id res chain seq x y z
N MET A 1 2.33 -0.49 17.60
CA MET A 1 0.87 -0.50 17.27
C MET A 1 0.51 -1.83 16.62
N ASN A 2 -0.72 -2.31 16.77
CA ASN A 2 -1.14 -3.55 16.10
C ASN A 2 -1.28 -3.24 14.59
N GLY A 3 -0.41 -3.82 13.74
CA GLY A 3 -0.37 -3.55 12.29
C GLY A 3 -1.70 -3.81 11.57
N THR A 4 -2.55 -4.68 12.10
CA THR A 4 -3.90 -4.93 11.58
C THR A 4 -4.82 -3.72 11.77
N LEU A 5 -4.76 -3.05 12.93
CA LEU A 5 -5.61 -1.89 13.23
C LEU A 5 -5.32 -0.72 12.27
N VAL A 6 -4.04 -0.43 12.04
CA VAL A 6 -3.63 0.67 11.14
C VAL A 6 -4.01 0.39 9.68
N LYS A 7 -3.97 -0.87 9.25
CA LYS A 7 -4.44 -1.28 7.92
C LYS A 7 -5.94 -1.08 7.76
N ASN A 8 -6.72 -1.43 8.79
CA ASN A 8 -8.18 -1.26 8.77
C ASN A 8 -8.57 0.23 8.79
N GLU A 9 -7.84 1.07 9.53
CA GLU A 9 -8.00 2.53 9.52
C GLU A 9 -7.82 3.08 8.10
N LEU A 10 -6.75 2.71 7.40
CA LEU A 10 -6.52 3.14 6.01
C LEU A 10 -7.69 2.77 5.07
N ILE A 11 -8.23 1.54 5.21
CA ILE A 11 -9.35 1.07 4.39
C ILE A 11 -10.64 1.84 4.73
N PHE A 12 -10.90 2.08 6.01
CA PHE A 12 -12.05 2.86 6.46
C PHE A 12 -11.99 4.32 5.97
N ASP A 13 -10.81 4.96 6.09
CA ASP A 13 -10.59 6.33 5.60
C ASP A 13 -10.76 6.41 4.07
N PHE A 14 -10.39 5.35 3.35
CA PHE A 14 -10.63 5.26 1.91
C PHE A 14 -12.14 5.16 1.61
N ALA A 15 -12.86 4.25 2.27
CA ALA A 15 -14.31 4.05 2.07
C ALA A 15 -15.12 5.31 2.40
N SER A 16 -14.70 6.07 3.42
CA SER A 16 -15.34 7.32 3.83
C SER A 16 -14.97 8.54 2.99
N GLY A 17 -14.00 8.41 2.06
CA GLY A 17 -13.50 9.53 1.25
C GLY A 17 -12.61 10.50 2.01
N ALA A 18 -12.08 10.14 3.18
CA ALA A 18 -11.27 11.01 4.02
C ALA A 18 -9.80 11.14 3.56
N LEU A 19 -9.36 10.34 2.58
CA LEU A 19 -7.98 10.33 2.10
C LEU A 19 -7.70 11.40 1.04
N GLY A 20 -6.52 12.04 1.10
CA GLY A 20 -5.99 12.83 -0.01
C GLY A 20 -5.63 11.98 -1.23
N ALA A 21 -5.29 12.62 -2.36
CA ALA A 21 -5.17 11.96 -3.67
C ALA A 21 -4.12 10.82 -3.68
N SER A 22 -2.91 11.03 -3.16
CA SER A 22 -1.85 10.02 -3.14
C SER A 22 -2.24 8.80 -2.31
N LYS A 23 -2.78 8.99 -1.10
CA LYS A 23 -3.25 7.91 -0.24
C LYS A 23 -4.47 7.18 -0.83
N SER A 24 -5.36 7.88 -1.54
CA SER A 24 -6.49 7.26 -2.24
C SER A 24 -6.02 6.33 -3.36
N ILE A 25 -5.01 6.73 -4.15
CA ILE A 25 -4.42 5.88 -5.18
C ILE A 25 -3.70 4.68 -4.55
N PHE A 26 -2.96 4.89 -3.46
CA PHE A 26 -2.31 3.83 -2.70
C PHE A 26 -3.34 2.81 -2.21
N ALA A 27 -4.39 3.26 -1.49
CA ALA A 27 -5.43 2.41 -0.94
C ALA A 27 -6.19 1.66 -2.06
N SER A 28 -6.61 2.33 -3.12
CA SER A 28 -7.31 1.69 -4.25
C SER A 28 -6.44 0.65 -4.96
N THR A 29 -5.11 0.88 -5.07
CA THR A 29 -4.17 -0.10 -5.61
C THR A 29 -4.02 -1.30 -4.67
N TYR A 30 -3.94 -1.06 -3.36
CA TYR A 30 -3.93 -2.12 -2.35
C TYR A 30 -5.17 -3.00 -2.41
N LEU A 31 -6.36 -2.38 -2.47
CA LEU A 31 -7.63 -3.11 -2.59
C LEU A 31 -7.68 -3.94 -3.88
N PHE A 32 -7.15 -3.42 -4.98
CA PHE A 32 -7.06 -4.15 -6.24
C PHE A 32 -6.17 -5.39 -6.14
N LEU A 33 -5.06 -5.32 -5.40
CA LEU A 33 -4.09 -6.40 -5.26
C LEU A 33 -4.42 -7.39 -4.13
N ASN A 34 -5.27 -6.99 -3.16
CA ASN A 34 -5.55 -7.76 -1.96
C ASN A 34 -7.05 -7.97 -1.76
N THR A 35 -7.52 -9.19 -2.05
CA THR A 35 -8.95 -9.54 -1.99
C THR A 35 -9.54 -9.39 -0.59
N LYS A 36 -8.78 -9.71 0.47
CA LYS A 36 -9.28 -9.55 1.86
C LYS A 36 -9.51 -8.09 2.20
N ALA A 37 -8.60 -7.21 1.77
CA ALA A 37 -8.77 -5.77 1.94
C ALA A 37 -9.95 -5.25 1.13
N SER A 38 -10.13 -5.72 -0.11
CA SER A 38 -11.28 -5.36 -0.95
C SER A 38 -12.63 -5.73 -0.30
N ASN A 39 -12.73 -6.93 0.26
CA ASN A 39 -13.94 -7.38 0.96
C ASN A 39 -14.23 -6.52 2.19
N LEU A 40 -13.20 -6.17 2.96
CA LEU A 40 -13.36 -5.29 4.12
C LEU A 40 -13.82 -3.89 3.71
N ASN A 41 -13.28 -3.35 2.61
CA ASN A 41 -13.72 -2.07 2.05
C ASN A 41 -15.21 -2.09 1.69
N SER A 42 -15.67 -3.14 0.99
CA SER A 42 -17.10 -3.27 0.64
C SER A 42 -17.99 -3.34 1.88
N THR A 43 -17.50 -3.94 2.98
CA THR A 43 -18.20 -3.94 4.25
C THR A 43 -18.33 -2.53 4.83
N PHE A 44 -17.24 -1.74 4.81
CA PHE A 44 -17.27 -0.35 5.28
C PHE A 44 -18.18 0.53 4.41
N GLU A 45 -18.11 0.39 3.08
CA GLU A 45 -18.99 1.11 2.16
C GLU A 45 -20.49 0.80 2.43
N GLY A 46 -20.81 -0.47 2.68
CA GLY A 46 -22.17 -0.87 3.08
C GLY A 46 -22.63 -0.20 4.37
N LEU A 47 -21.82 -0.26 5.43
CA LEU A 47 -22.12 0.37 6.72
C LEU A 47 -22.26 1.89 6.62
N LEU A 48 -21.41 2.55 5.82
CA LEU A 48 -21.49 3.99 5.60
C LEU A 48 -22.74 4.36 4.77
N GLY A 49 -23.06 3.54 3.74
CA GLY A 49 -24.26 3.72 2.94
C GLY A 49 -25.55 3.58 3.78
N ASP A 50 -25.63 2.55 4.62
CA ASP A 50 -26.76 2.34 5.52
C ASP A 50 -26.93 3.52 6.49
N SER A 51 -25.84 4.04 7.05
CA SER A 51 -25.89 5.20 7.97
C SER A 51 -26.38 6.48 7.29
N LEU A 52 -26.16 6.64 5.99
CA LEU A 52 -26.68 7.77 5.21
C LEU A 52 -28.19 7.61 4.87
N LEU A 53 -28.67 6.38 4.78
CA LEU A 53 -30.10 6.09 4.52
C LEU A 53 -30.95 6.14 5.78
N GLU A 54 -30.36 5.98 6.96
CA GLU A 54 -31.04 5.92 8.27
C GLU A 54 -31.46 7.27 8.87
N ASN A 55 -31.56 8.34 8.11
CA ASN A 55 -32.25 9.55 8.57
C ASN A 55 -33.77 9.33 8.75
N LYS A 56 -34.23 8.09 8.94
CA LYS A 56 -35.59 7.71 9.35
C LYS A 56 -35.49 6.60 10.39
N ASP A 57 -35.93 6.91 11.60
CA ASP A 57 -36.17 6.07 12.79
C ASP A 57 -36.38 4.57 12.56
N THR A 58 -35.36 3.81 12.20
CA THR A 58 -35.41 2.35 12.19
C THR A 58 -34.20 1.78 12.92
N PRO A 59 -34.40 0.87 13.91
CA PRO A 59 -33.33 0.33 14.70
C PRO A 59 -32.43 -0.55 13.83
N VAL A 60 -31.10 -0.36 13.98
CA VAL A 60 -30.05 -1.19 13.38
C VAL A 60 -30.30 -2.66 13.73
N SER A 61 -31.04 -3.38 12.90
CA SER A 61 -31.32 -4.77 13.09
C SER A 61 -30.25 -5.62 12.39
N LYS A 62 -29.27 -6.06 13.21
CA LYS A 62 -28.61 -7.36 13.09
C LYS A 62 -28.10 -7.78 11.70
N LEU A 63 -27.15 -7.05 11.15
CA LEU A 63 -26.23 -7.62 10.17
C LEU A 63 -25.31 -8.59 10.92
N LYS A 64 -25.54 -9.90 10.77
CA LYS A 64 -24.59 -10.91 11.23
C LYS A 64 -23.39 -10.90 10.30
N TYR A 65 -22.20 -10.76 10.83
CA TYR A 65 -20.92 -10.88 10.13
C TYR A 65 -20.82 -12.14 9.26
N SER A 66 -21.59 -13.19 9.60
CA SER A 66 -21.70 -14.45 8.85
C SER A 66 -22.40 -14.34 7.49
N ASP A 67 -23.21 -13.30 7.28
CA ASP A 67 -24.07 -13.22 6.08
C ASP A 67 -23.37 -12.50 4.92
N CYS A 68 -22.22 -11.85 5.20
CA CYS A 68 -21.38 -11.19 4.21
C CYS A 68 -20.31 -12.11 3.58
N ILE A 69 -20.21 -13.36 4.03
CA ILE A 69 -19.25 -14.35 3.49
C ILE A 69 -20.01 -15.38 2.66
N SER A 70 -20.65 -14.96 1.57
CA SER A 70 -21.11 -15.91 0.58
C SER A 70 -20.06 -16.12 -0.50
N ASP A 71 -19.46 -17.30 -0.46
CA ASP A 71 -18.60 -17.89 -1.46
C ASP A 71 -19.01 -17.61 -2.89
N LYS A 72 -18.20 -16.90 -3.60
CA LYS A 72 -17.83 -17.11 -5.01
C LYS A 72 -16.77 -16.11 -5.44
N ILE A 73 -15.62 -16.13 -4.78
CA ILE A 73 -14.44 -15.46 -5.33
C ILE A 73 -13.87 -16.42 -6.38
N LYS A 74 -14.28 -16.24 -7.64
CA LYS A 74 -13.52 -16.75 -8.77
C LYS A 74 -12.15 -16.09 -8.69
N THR A 75 -11.13 -16.85 -8.35
CA THR A 75 -9.72 -16.47 -8.47
C THR A 75 -9.46 -16.16 -9.94
N GLN A 76 -9.72 -14.90 -10.34
CA GLN A 76 -9.20 -14.42 -11.62
C GLN A 76 -7.68 -14.47 -11.49
N LYS A 77 -7.02 -15.21 -12.38
CA LYS A 77 -5.58 -15.06 -12.60
C LYS A 77 -5.36 -13.56 -12.83
N GLN A 78 -4.89 -12.85 -11.79
CA GLN A 78 -4.56 -11.44 -11.92
C GLN A 78 -3.40 -11.36 -12.90
N ASP A 79 -3.64 -10.68 -14.00
CA ASP A 79 -2.62 -10.36 -14.99
C ASP A 79 -1.55 -9.54 -14.25
N LEU A 80 -0.35 -10.08 -14.11
CA LEU A 80 0.77 -9.51 -13.35
C LEU A 80 1.12 -8.08 -13.82
N ASN A 81 0.69 -7.71 -15.03
CA ASN A 81 0.88 -6.37 -15.59
C ASN A 81 -0.18 -5.35 -15.18
N LYS A 82 -1.22 -5.74 -14.43
CA LYS A 82 -2.29 -4.83 -14.02
C LYS A 82 -2.11 -4.41 -12.57
N LEU A 83 -1.95 -3.11 -12.37
CA LEU A 83 -1.87 -2.46 -11.06
C LEU A 83 -3.13 -1.63 -10.75
N GLY A 84 -4.26 -2.00 -11.35
CA GLY A 84 -5.53 -1.31 -11.16
C GLY A 84 -5.45 0.20 -11.46
N PRO A 85 -5.93 1.04 -10.55
CA PRO A 85 -5.93 2.50 -10.73
C PRO A 85 -4.54 3.10 -10.96
N LEU A 86 -3.50 2.56 -10.32
CA LEU A 86 -2.14 3.04 -10.47
C LEU A 86 -1.64 2.97 -11.91
N SER A 87 -1.98 1.90 -12.65
CA SER A 87 -1.57 1.74 -14.07
C SER A 87 -2.03 2.87 -14.98
N LYS A 88 -3.15 3.51 -14.64
CA LYS A 88 -3.69 4.64 -15.42
C LYS A 88 -2.83 5.91 -15.27
N ILE A 89 -2.07 5.99 -14.19
CA ILE A 89 -1.25 7.17 -13.85
C ILE A 89 0.17 6.98 -14.35
N ILE A 90 0.79 5.84 -14.03
CA ILE A 90 2.21 5.60 -14.31
C ILE A 90 2.47 4.80 -15.58
N GLY A 91 1.41 4.22 -16.18
CA GLY A 91 1.57 3.25 -17.27
C GLY A 91 2.12 1.90 -16.80
N PRO A 92 2.59 1.07 -17.73
CA PRO A 92 3.16 -0.23 -17.38
C PRO A 92 4.55 -0.12 -16.75
N LEU A 93 4.83 -0.91 -15.71
CA LEU A 93 6.07 -0.87 -14.92
C LEU A 93 7.35 -1.03 -15.77
N ASN A 94 7.29 -1.80 -16.84
CA ASN A 94 8.43 -2.03 -17.74
C ASN A 94 8.78 -0.82 -18.63
N LYS A 95 7.95 0.22 -18.64
CA LYS A 95 8.19 1.48 -19.36
C LYS A 95 8.61 2.64 -18.46
N ILE A 96 8.69 2.41 -17.15
CA ILE A 96 9.09 3.44 -16.20
C ILE A 96 10.55 3.80 -16.40
N LYS A 97 10.84 5.10 -16.44
CA LYS A 97 12.20 5.63 -16.46
C LYS A 97 12.70 5.77 -15.04
N TRP A 98 13.39 4.73 -14.58
CA TRP A 98 13.97 4.69 -13.25
C TRP A 98 15.17 5.62 -13.14
N LYS A 99 15.27 6.33 -12.02
CA LYS A 99 16.45 7.12 -11.62
C LYS A 99 17.20 6.35 -10.54
N GLN A 100 18.44 5.99 -10.78
CA GLN A 100 19.28 5.37 -9.77
C GLN A 100 19.64 6.40 -8.69
N VAL A 101 19.38 6.07 -7.43
CA VAL A 101 19.71 6.88 -6.25
C VAL A 101 21.05 6.40 -5.67
N PHE A 102 21.18 5.09 -5.51
CA PHE A 102 22.43 4.40 -5.18
C PHE A 102 22.41 2.98 -5.77
N LYS A 103 23.51 2.25 -5.64
CA LYS A 103 23.66 0.92 -6.25
C LYS A 103 22.52 -0.03 -5.82
N GLY A 104 21.79 -0.56 -6.78
CA GLY A 104 20.68 -1.48 -6.56
C GLY A 104 19.39 -0.84 -6.06
N PHE A 105 19.35 0.50 -5.92
CA PHE A 105 18.15 1.23 -5.50
C PHE A 105 17.81 2.32 -6.50
N ASN A 106 16.61 2.22 -7.03
CA ASN A 106 16.09 3.13 -8.05
C ASN A 106 14.76 3.70 -7.63
N GLU A 107 14.47 4.92 -8.02
CA GLU A 107 13.21 5.60 -7.74
C GLU A 107 12.55 6.15 -9.01
N PHE A 108 11.26 6.30 -8.95
CA PHE A 108 10.44 7.05 -9.89
C PHE A 108 9.42 7.85 -9.09
N THR A 109 9.33 9.16 -9.38
CA THR A 109 8.35 10.04 -8.74
C THR A 109 7.50 10.69 -9.81
N THR A 110 6.21 10.78 -9.58
CA THR A 110 5.27 11.49 -10.45
C THR A 110 4.29 12.32 -9.63
N LYS A 111 3.96 13.51 -10.12
CA LYS A 111 2.92 14.36 -9.52
C LYS A 111 1.54 13.85 -9.91
N ILE A 112 0.57 13.99 -9.00
CA ILE A 112 -0.83 13.60 -9.21
C ILE A 112 -1.69 14.85 -9.33
N HIS A 113 -1.73 15.67 -8.27
CA HIS A 113 -2.51 16.89 -8.18
C HIS A 113 -1.84 17.84 -7.19
N GLY A 114 -1.62 19.10 -7.58
CA GLY A 114 -0.91 20.06 -6.74
C GLY A 114 0.49 19.56 -6.37
N ASP A 115 0.79 19.51 -5.08
CA ASP A 115 2.07 19.04 -4.53
C ASP A 115 2.03 17.55 -4.14
N ASP A 116 0.91 16.85 -4.35
CA ASP A 116 0.79 15.42 -4.09
C ASP A 116 1.63 14.60 -5.08
N GLU A 117 2.48 13.74 -4.56
CA GLU A 117 3.38 12.89 -5.32
C GLU A 117 3.14 11.40 -5.01
N LEU A 118 3.37 10.57 -6.03
CA LEU A 118 3.54 9.13 -5.89
C LEU A 118 4.99 8.77 -6.14
N LYS A 119 5.56 7.98 -5.26
CA LYS A 119 6.91 7.45 -5.39
C LYS A 119 6.87 5.94 -5.56
N LEU A 120 7.57 5.46 -6.56
CA LEU A 120 7.88 4.05 -6.72
C LEU A 120 9.35 3.82 -6.41
N ILE A 121 9.61 2.74 -5.71
CA ILE A 121 10.95 2.27 -5.38
C ILE A 121 11.15 0.94 -6.06
N LYS A 122 12.29 0.76 -6.73
CA LYS A 122 12.75 -0.52 -7.25
C LYS A 122 14.07 -0.89 -6.61
N MET A 123 14.09 -2.02 -5.93
CA MET A 123 15.30 -2.63 -5.40
C MET A 123 15.68 -3.84 -6.25
N ASP A 124 16.93 -3.87 -6.69
CA ASP A 124 17.50 -5.00 -7.43
C ASP A 124 17.59 -6.25 -6.52
N PRO A 125 17.73 -7.46 -7.08
CA PRO A 125 17.87 -8.68 -6.29
C PRO A 125 18.95 -8.56 -5.22
N GLY A 126 18.58 -8.79 -3.94
CA GLY A 126 19.45 -8.72 -2.78
C GLY A 126 19.88 -7.31 -2.35
N ALA A 127 19.42 -6.26 -3.02
CA ALA A 127 19.72 -4.89 -2.61
C ALA A 127 19.08 -4.57 -1.25
N SER A 128 19.77 -3.75 -0.46
CA SER A 128 19.34 -3.35 0.87
C SER A 128 19.34 -1.83 0.99
N VAL A 129 18.35 -1.30 1.68
CA VAL A 129 18.35 0.11 2.10
C VAL A 129 19.01 0.19 3.48
N PRO A 130 19.97 1.10 3.70
CA PRO A 130 20.60 1.27 5.01
C PRO A 130 19.58 1.50 6.12
N LEU A 131 19.95 1.18 7.37
CA LEU A 131 19.12 1.42 8.53
C LEU A 131 18.61 2.85 8.52
N HIS A 132 17.29 3.01 8.55
CA HIS A 132 16.64 4.31 8.52
C HIS A 132 15.33 4.33 9.31
N SER A 133 14.82 5.52 9.55
CA SER A 133 13.48 5.80 10.06
C SER A 133 12.85 6.95 9.29
N HIS A 134 11.64 7.29 9.65
CA HIS A 134 10.86 8.35 9.00
C HIS A 134 10.42 9.40 10.01
N GLY A 135 10.36 10.68 9.62
CA GLY A 135 9.87 11.74 10.47
C GLY A 135 8.35 11.70 10.70
N GLY A 136 7.63 10.90 9.91
CA GLY A 136 6.18 10.69 9.95
C GLY A 136 5.82 9.24 9.63
N LYS A 137 4.57 8.99 9.22
CA LYS A 137 4.17 7.65 8.73
C LYS A 137 4.77 7.39 7.34
N GLU A 138 5.16 6.14 7.13
CA GLU A 138 5.50 5.59 5.82
C GLU A 138 4.51 4.47 5.48
N TYR A 139 4.04 4.48 4.24
CA TYR A 139 3.18 3.46 3.66
C TYR A 139 3.94 2.78 2.53
N ILE A 140 4.06 1.46 2.57
CA ILE A 140 4.73 0.65 1.54
C ILE A 140 3.74 -0.41 1.04
N LEU A 141 3.49 -0.45 -0.26
CA LEU A 141 2.72 -1.51 -0.93
C LEU A 141 3.63 -2.22 -1.93
N VAL A 142 3.77 -3.54 -1.78
CA VAL A 142 4.56 -4.35 -2.72
C VAL A 142 3.76 -4.58 -4.00
N LEU A 143 4.29 -4.10 -5.12
CA LEU A 143 3.72 -4.26 -6.46
C LEU A 143 4.26 -5.49 -7.18
N GLU A 144 5.56 -5.77 -7.06
CA GLU A 144 6.25 -6.95 -7.63
C GLU A 144 7.34 -7.44 -6.68
N GLY A 145 7.63 -8.75 -6.74
CA GLY A 145 8.66 -9.38 -5.91
C GLY A 145 8.31 -9.40 -4.43
N SER A 146 9.34 -9.27 -3.60
CA SER A 146 9.20 -9.23 -2.14
C SER A 146 10.41 -8.59 -1.46
N PHE A 147 10.22 -8.12 -0.23
CA PHE A 147 11.31 -7.72 0.66
C PHE A 147 11.08 -8.25 2.07
N CYS A 148 12.10 -8.24 2.88
CA CYS A 148 12.00 -8.49 4.32
C CYS A 148 12.78 -7.43 5.10
N ASP A 149 12.38 -7.21 6.34
CA ASP A 149 13.08 -6.41 7.32
C ASP A 149 12.95 -7.05 8.72
N GLU A 150 13.30 -6.33 9.78
CA GLU A 150 13.24 -6.78 11.17
C GLU A 150 11.81 -7.12 11.63
N TYR A 151 10.78 -6.64 10.92
CA TYR A 151 9.36 -6.76 11.30
C TYR A 151 8.60 -7.81 10.50
N GLY A 152 9.17 -8.30 9.39
CA GLY A 152 8.53 -9.37 8.62
C GLY A 152 8.97 -9.48 7.17
N LYS A 153 8.24 -10.32 6.46
CA LYS A 153 8.36 -10.51 5.01
C LYS A 153 7.09 -9.99 4.33
N TYR A 154 7.28 -9.23 3.27
CA TYR A 154 6.21 -8.59 2.52
C TYR A 154 6.33 -8.98 1.05
N SER A 155 5.27 -9.48 0.47
CA SER A 155 5.16 -9.93 -0.91
C SER A 155 4.10 -9.14 -1.66
N ARG A 156 3.99 -9.32 -2.98
CA ARG A 156 2.99 -8.63 -3.80
C ARG A 156 1.60 -8.58 -3.16
N GLY A 157 1.05 -7.39 -3.05
CA GLY A 157 -0.26 -7.11 -2.43
C GLY A 157 -0.21 -6.96 -0.91
N ASP A 158 0.96 -7.12 -0.27
CA ASP A 158 1.12 -6.81 1.14
C ASP A 158 1.46 -5.33 1.34
N ILE A 159 0.99 -4.78 2.47
CA ILE A 159 1.38 -3.45 2.92
C ILE A 159 2.12 -3.49 4.24
N GLN A 160 3.10 -2.60 4.36
CA GLN A 160 3.72 -2.22 5.63
C GLN A 160 3.39 -0.76 5.90
N ILE A 161 3.05 -0.44 7.15
CA ILE A 161 2.83 0.93 7.60
C ILE A 161 3.69 1.14 8.84
N ASN A 162 4.70 2.00 8.70
CA ASN A 162 5.67 2.34 9.72
C ASN A 162 5.32 3.70 10.33
N ASP A 163 5.45 3.83 11.64
CA ASP A 163 5.44 5.13 12.31
C ASP A 163 6.88 5.66 12.51
N GLN A 164 7.00 6.87 13.01
CA GLN A 164 8.29 7.54 13.25
C GLN A 164 9.22 6.82 14.25
N LYS A 165 8.72 5.82 14.99
CA LYS A 165 9.51 5.06 15.97
C LYS A 165 10.17 3.83 15.36
N ILE A 166 9.70 3.41 14.19
CA ILE A 166 10.20 2.25 13.49
C ILE A 166 11.53 2.59 12.82
N LYS A 167 12.54 1.75 13.10
CA LYS A 167 13.82 1.75 12.39
C LYS A 167 13.95 0.40 11.70
N HIS A 168 14.24 0.40 10.40
CA HIS A 168 14.30 -0.83 9.64
C HIS A 168 15.37 -0.80 8.54
N THR A 169 15.72 -2.00 8.08
CA THR A 169 16.71 -2.25 7.03
C THR A 169 16.07 -3.16 5.99
N PRO A 170 15.26 -2.63 5.07
CA PRO A 170 14.63 -3.46 4.04
C PRO A 170 15.66 -4.12 3.12
N ILE A 171 15.48 -5.41 2.87
CA ILE A 171 16.31 -6.21 1.96
C ILE A 171 15.39 -6.86 0.93
N ALA A 172 15.64 -6.58 -0.34
CA ALA A 172 14.89 -7.18 -1.44
C ALA A 172 15.19 -8.67 -1.60
N ASN A 173 14.23 -9.42 -2.14
CA ASN A 173 14.41 -10.82 -2.46
C ASN A 173 15.64 -11.05 -3.36
N GLN A 174 16.40 -12.11 -3.08
CA GLN A 174 17.66 -12.43 -3.77
C GLN A 174 17.47 -12.79 -5.25
N ASN A 175 16.28 -13.28 -5.64
CA ASN A 175 16.04 -13.72 -7.02
C ASN A 175 15.33 -12.63 -7.86
N ASP A 176 14.30 -12.01 -7.28
CA ASP A 176 13.36 -11.18 -8.05
C ASP A 176 13.50 -9.69 -7.73
N GLY A 177 14.16 -9.33 -6.63
CA GLY A 177 14.15 -7.97 -6.13
C GLY A 177 12.76 -7.57 -5.64
N CYS A 178 12.45 -6.27 -5.64
CA CYS A 178 11.08 -5.81 -5.43
C CYS A 178 10.80 -4.44 -6.06
N ILE A 179 9.53 -4.18 -6.36
CA ILE A 179 9.00 -2.87 -6.72
C ILE A 179 7.88 -2.54 -5.73
N CYS A 180 7.98 -1.37 -5.12
CA CYS A 180 7.01 -0.89 -4.14
C CYS A 180 6.45 0.48 -4.55
N LEU A 181 5.17 0.71 -4.25
CA LEU A 181 4.59 2.04 -4.17
C LEU A 181 4.76 2.53 -2.74
N THR A 182 5.30 3.73 -2.57
CA THR A 182 5.56 4.30 -1.25
C THR A 182 4.98 5.70 -1.11
N ILE A 183 4.54 6.02 0.10
CA ILE A 183 4.17 7.36 0.54
C ILE A 183 4.87 7.62 1.87
N THR A 184 5.65 8.69 1.95
CA THR A 184 6.29 9.15 3.18
C THR A 184 5.73 10.52 3.55
N GLU A 185 5.20 10.66 4.77
CA GLU A 185 4.63 11.93 5.22
C GLU A 185 5.68 12.98 5.54
N LYS A 186 6.92 12.55 5.83
CA LYS A 186 8.06 13.41 6.14
C LYS A 186 9.36 12.75 5.68
N ASP A 187 10.47 13.49 5.83
CA ASP A 187 11.79 13.06 5.39
C ASP A 187 12.25 11.73 6.01
N VAL A 188 13.05 11.00 5.24
CA VAL A 188 13.74 9.77 5.65
C VAL A 188 15.02 10.14 6.39
N ILE A 189 15.27 9.51 7.53
CA ILE A 189 16.44 9.73 8.39
C ILE A 189 17.31 8.48 8.35
N PHE A 190 18.48 8.57 7.72
CA PHE A 190 19.44 7.46 7.62
C PHE A 190 20.40 7.43 8.80
N TYR A 191 20.68 6.22 9.34
CA TYR A 191 21.63 5.98 10.43
C TYR A 191 22.91 5.26 10.01
N GLY A 192 22.97 4.84 8.75
CA GLY A 192 24.12 4.13 8.17
C GLY A 192 24.67 4.81 6.91
N LYS A 193 25.83 4.35 6.45
CA LYS A 193 26.39 4.74 5.16
C LYS A 193 25.78 3.88 4.07
N PHE A 194 25.51 4.47 2.91
CA PHE A 194 25.17 3.73 1.70
C PHE A 194 26.35 2.85 1.29
N ALA A 195 26.07 1.61 0.88
CA ALA A 195 27.09 0.76 0.28
C ALA A 195 27.55 1.42 -1.04
N SER A 196 28.83 1.66 -1.14
CA SER A 196 29.50 2.22 -2.33
C SER A 196 29.50 1.23 -3.49
#